data_2a4c590287e68f8cb962d2ba32429455
#
_entry.id   2a4c590287e68f8cb962d2ba32429455
#
_cell.length_a   1.000
_cell.length_b   1.000
_cell.length_c   1.000
_cell.angle_alpha   90.00
_cell.angle_beta   90.00
_cell.angle_gamma   90.00
#
_symmetry.space_group_name_H-M   'P 1'
#
loop_
_entity.id
_entity.type
_entity.pdbx_description
1 polymer ?
#
loop_
_entity_poly.entity_id
_entity_poly.type
_entity_poly.pdbx_seq_one_letter_code
_entity_poly.pdbx_strand_id
1 'polypeptide(L)'
;MVKVKLHTNYGIITLELDAEKAPVTVKNFLEYVNSGFYYKTLFHRVIDGFVIQGGGYNYSLGTVSMSSIAKMSPKSTNASIKNEAANGLKNDKYTIAMARSSAPHSATSQFFINLKDNNSLNYTAPDKQGYGYCVFGKVVAGTEVVDAISKVAAGSRYGLENVPLEDVVLKKAEEVQ
;
A
#
# COMPACT_ATOMS: atom_id res chain seq x y z
N MET A 1 13.98 3.05 14.56
CA MET A 1 13.25 2.85 13.29
C MET A 1 13.03 1.38 13.03
N VAL A 2 11.87 1.01 12.58
CA VAL A 2 11.52 -0.38 12.27
C VAL A 2 11.70 -0.60 10.77
N LYS A 3 12.28 -1.72 10.38
CA LYS A 3 12.44 -2.07 8.96
C LYS A 3 11.56 -3.25 8.58
N VAL A 4 10.99 -3.17 7.39
CA VAL A 4 10.14 -4.22 6.79
C VAL A 4 10.61 -4.46 5.36
N LYS A 5 10.74 -5.74 4.99
CA LYS A 5 11.00 -6.13 3.60
C LYS A 5 9.70 -6.61 2.95
N LEU A 6 9.38 -6.02 1.81
CA LEU A 6 8.30 -6.46 0.95
C LEU A 6 8.90 -7.29 -0.19
N HIS A 7 8.65 -8.60 -0.18
CA HIS A 7 9.14 -9.52 -1.20
C HIS A 7 8.11 -9.61 -2.31
N THR A 8 8.40 -8.97 -3.44
CA THR A 8 7.49 -8.96 -4.60
C THR A 8 8.05 -9.84 -5.71
N ASN A 9 7.21 -10.14 -6.71
CA ASN A 9 7.68 -10.83 -7.92
C ASN A 9 8.51 -9.93 -8.84
N TYR A 10 8.74 -8.68 -8.46
CA TYR A 10 9.66 -7.75 -9.16
C TYR A 10 10.94 -7.48 -8.36
N GLY A 11 11.04 -8.00 -7.15
CA GLY A 11 12.18 -7.81 -6.26
C GLY A 11 11.77 -7.38 -4.87
N ILE A 12 12.76 -7.01 -4.06
CA ILE A 12 12.56 -6.65 -2.64
C ILE A 12 12.53 -5.13 -2.48
N ILE A 13 11.51 -4.64 -1.79
CA ILE A 13 11.39 -3.25 -1.36
C ILE A 13 11.63 -3.23 0.15
N THR A 14 12.60 -2.48 0.62
CA THR A 14 12.87 -2.31 2.04
C THR A 14 12.32 -0.99 2.52
N LEU A 15 11.48 -1.06 3.54
CA LEU A 15 10.84 0.10 4.18
C LEU A 15 11.51 0.39 5.51
N GLU A 16 11.57 1.66 5.87
CA GLU A 16 11.88 2.12 7.22
C GLU A 16 10.67 2.86 7.74
N LEU A 17 10.12 2.39 8.86
CA LEU A 17 8.86 2.88 9.42
C LEU A 17 9.13 3.80 10.61
N ASP A 18 8.38 4.89 10.70
CA ASP A 18 8.52 5.91 11.74
C ASP A 18 7.46 5.71 12.84
N ALA A 19 7.80 4.85 13.80
CA ALA A 19 6.92 4.54 14.92
C ALA A 19 6.80 5.69 15.93
N GLU A 20 7.67 6.68 15.86
CA GLU A 20 7.62 7.86 16.72
C GLU A 20 6.54 8.85 16.24
N LYS A 21 6.50 9.13 14.94
CA LYS A 21 5.53 10.07 14.35
C LYS A 21 4.20 9.42 13.96
N ALA A 22 4.19 8.12 13.72
CA ALA A 22 2.99 7.38 13.35
C ALA A 22 2.84 6.10 14.16
N PRO A 23 2.75 6.17 15.49
CA PRO A 23 2.77 4.98 16.36
C PRO A 23 1.60 4.03 16.12
N VAL A 24 0.40 4.54 15.97
CA VAL A 24 -0.80 3.71 15.74
C VAL A 24 -0.74 3.05 14.36
N THR A 25 -0.34 3.82 13.35
CA THR A 25 -0.25 3.35 11.97
C THR A 25 0.82 2.27 11.82
N VAL A 26 2.01 2.50 12.38
CA VAL A 26 3.11 1.51 12.33
C VAL A 26 2.71 0.23 13.06
N LYS A 27 2.12 0.34 14.24
CA LYS A 27 1.64 -0.83 14.99
C LYS A 27 0.63 -1.63 14.17
N ASN A 28 -0.34 -0.96 13.57
CA ASN A 28 -1.36 -1.58 12.72
C ASN A 28 -0.72 -2.31 11.53
N PHE A 29 0.19 -1.65 10.84
CA PHE A 29 0.90 -2.22 9.69
C PHE A 29 1.70 -3.47 10.10
N LEU A 30 2.43 -3.39 11.22
CA LEU A 30 3.23 -4.51 11.73
C LEU A 30 2.36 -5.69 12.17
N GLU A 31 1.17 -5.44 12.70
CA GLU A 31 0.24 -6.53 13.02
C GLU A 31 -0.15 -7.31 11.76
N TYR A 32 -0.41 -6.63 10.65
CA TYR A 32 -0.67 -7.30 9.37
C TYR A 32 0.58 -8.02 8.83
N VAL A 33 1.74 -7.39 8.94
CA VAL A 33 3.02 -8.01 8.51
C VAL A 33 3.28 -9.30 9.28
N ASN A 34 3.21 -9.23 10.60
CA ASN A 34 3.59 -10.35 11.48
C ASN A 34 2.54 -11.47 11.54
N SER A 35 1.29 -11.18 11.19
CA SER A 35 0.24 -12.20 11.10
C SER A 35 0.21 -12.94 9.75
N GLY A 36 1.06 -12.53 8.80
CA GLY A 36 1.06 -13.11 7.45
C GLY A 36 -0.07 -12.60 6.56
N PHE A 37 -0.77 -11.53 6.97
CA PHE A 37 -1.90 -11.00 6.21
C PHE A 37 -1.52 -10.63 4.77
N TYR A 38 -0.33 -10.05 4.56
CA TYR A 38 0.11 -9.61 3.25
C TYR A 38 0.64 -10.72 2.34
N TYR A 39 0.72 -11.95 2.85
CA TYR A 39 1.17 -13.10 2.07
C TYR A 39 0.29 -13.30 0.83
N LYS A 40 0.90 -13.24 -0.35
CA LYS A 40 0.22 -13.39 -1.65
C LYS A 40 -0.93 -12.38 -1.86
N THR A 41 -0.72 -11.15 -1.45
CA THR A 41 -1.63 -10.05 -1.81
C THR A 41 -1.14 -9.33 -3.08
N LEU A 42 -2.03 -8.57 -3.69
CA LEU A 42 -1.74 -7.88 -4.96
C LEU A 42 -1.46 -6.39 -4.74
N PHE A 43 -0.56 -5.86 -5.55
CA PHE A 43 -0.59 -4.43 -5.87
C PHE A 43 -1.67 -4.25 -6.94
N HIS A 44 -2.85 -3.93 -6.51
CA HIS A 44 -4.05 -3.93 -7.37
C HIS A 44 -4.28 -2.61 -8.09
N ARG A 45 -3.50 -1.57 -7.79
CA ARG A 45 -3.64 -0.25 -8.40
C ARG A 45 -2.27 0.34 -8.65
N VAL A 46 -1.98 0.60 -9.91
CA VAL A 46 -0.71 1.21 -10.34
C VAL A 46 -1.03 2.35 -11.29
N ILE A 47 -0.64 3.56 -10.90
CA ILE A 47 -0.74 4.75 -11.72
C ILE A 47 0.65 5.36 -11.82
N ASP A 48 1.29 5.20 -12.98
CA ASP A 48 2.63 5.74 -13.23
C ASP A 48 2.65 7.25 -12.95
N GLY A 49 3.70 7.69 -12.25
CA GLY A 49 3.84 9.10 -11.85
C GLY A 49 2.92 9.53 -10.72
N PHE A 50 2.19 8.61 -10.10
CA PHE A 50 1.34 8.91 -8.95
C PHE A 50 1.58 7.96 -7.79
N VAL A 51 1.01 6.76 -7.79
CA VAL A 51 1.15 5.78 -6.69
C VAL A 51 1.15 4.34 -7.20
N ILE A 52 1.69 3.44 -6.38
CA ILE A 52 1.43 2.00 -6.44
C ILE A 52 0.76 1.61 -5.12
N GLN A 53 -0.35 0.88 -5.19
CA GLN A 53 -1.19 0.59 -4.04
C GLN A 53 -1.48 -0.90 -3.94
N GLY A 54 -1.43 -1.43 -2.73
CA GLY A 54 -1.68 -2.84 -2.48
C GLY A 54 -2.11 -3.14 -1.05
N GLY A 55 -2.09 -4.41 -0.69
CA GLY A 55 -2.34 -4.87 0.68
C GLY A 55 -3.78 -5.11 1.04
N GLY A 56 -4.71 -5.19 0.07
CA GLY A 56 -6.12 -5.40 0.36
C GLY A 56 -6.78 -6.58 -0.33
N TYR A 57 -6.15 -7.13 -1.36
CA TYR A 57 -6.75 -8.17 -2.20
C TYR A 57 -5.84 -9.40 -2.32
N ASN A 58 -6.43 -10.57 -2.21
CA ASN A 58 -5.70 -11.83 -2.40
C ASN A 58 -5.33 -12.04 -3.86
N TYR A 59 -4.14 -12.59 -4.06
CA TYR A 59 -3.79 -13.25 -5.29
C TYR A 59 -4.43 -14.65 -5.27
N SER A 60 -5.48 -14.85 -6.05
CA SER A 60 -6.02 -16.20 -6.20
C SER A 60 -5.23 -16.91 -7.29
N LEU A 61 -4.37 -17.84 -6.88
CA LEU A 61 -3.86 -18.89 -7.74
C LEU A 61 -5.05 -19.77 -8.15
N GLY A 62 -6.00 -19.20 -8.87
CA GLY A 62 -7.11 -19.98 -9.38
C GLY A 62 -6.89 -20.23 -10.83
N THR A 63 -7.14 -21.44 -11.23
CA THR A 63 -7.49 -21.79 -12.59
C THR A 63 -8.40 -20.70 -13.13
N VAL A 64 -7.82 -19.84 -13.90
CA VAL A 64 -8.56 -18.86 -14.66
C VAL A 64 -9.31 -19.59 -15.75
N SER A 65 -10.52 -20.01 -15.46
CA SER A 65 -11.45 -20.12 -16.55
C SER A 65 -11.88 -18.71 -16.90
N MET A 66 -11.99 -18.41 -18.18
CA MET A 66 -12.42 -17.10 -18.68
C MET A 66 -13.79 -16.66 -18.12
N SER A 67 -14.56 -17.57 -17.54
CA SER A 67 -15.87 -17.31 -16.92
C SER A 67 -15.77 -17.12 -15.40
N SER A 68 -14.78 -17.66 -14.75
CA SER A 68 -14.41 -17.30 -13.40
C SER A 68 -13.30 -16.27 -13.53
N ILE A 69 -13.68 -15.08 -13.72
CA ILE A 69 -12.81 -13.94 -13.52
C ILE A 69 -12.03 -14.23 -12.26
N ALA A 70 -10.71 -14.39 -12.40
CA ALA A 70 -9.85 -14.53 -11.25
C ALA A 70 -10.13 -13.32 -10.40
N LYS A 71 -10.93 -13.52 -9.38
CA LYS A 71 -11.44 -12.40 -8.63
C LYS A 71 -10.40 -12.02 -7.62
N MET A 72 -9.92 -10.79 -7.72
CA MET A 72 -9.30 -10.18 -6.57
C MET A 72 -10.34 -10.21 -5.46
N SER A 73 -10.13 -11.06 -4.47
CA SER A 73 -11.03 -11.11 -3.32
C SER A 73 -10.50 -10.14 -2.26
N PRO A 74 -11.33 -9.19 -1.80
CA PRO A 74 -10.94 -8.36 -0.68
C PRO A 74 -10.75 -9.23 0.56
N LYS A 75 -9.69 -8.97 1.33
CA LYS A 75 -9.42 -9.69 2.58
C LYS A 75 -10.18 -9.03 3.72
N SER A 76 -10.65 -9.84 4.67
CA SER A 76 -11.24 -9.34 5.91
C SER A 76 -10.16 -8.68 6.76
N THR A 77 -10.43 -7.48 7.24
CA THR A 77 -9.47 -6.67 7.98
C THR A 77 -9.83 -6.54 9.45
N ASN A 78 -8.87 -6.09 10.25
CA ASN A 78 -9.11 -5.62 11.61
C ASN A 78 -9.87 -4.28 11.57
N ALA A 79 -10.24 -3.76 12.74
CA ALA A 79 -10.91 -2.46 12.83
C ALA A 79 -10.05 -1.35 12.23
N SER A 80 -10.70 -0.31 11.70
CA SER A 80 -10.01 0.86 11.17
C SER A 80 -9.29 1.63 12.27
N ILE A 81 -8.26 2.38 11.87
CA ILE A 81 -7.42 3.15 12.80
C ILE A 81 -7.60 4.65 12.61
N LYS A 82 -7.23 5.40 13.63
CA LYS A 82 -7.18 6.86 13.57
C LYS A 82 -6.14 7.28 12.54
N ASN A 83 -6.50 8.28 11.74
CA ASN A 83 -5.59 8.89 10.77
C ASN A 83 -4.61 9.82 11.48
N GLU A 84 -3.34 9.50 11.40
CA GLU A 84 -2.26 10.28 12.01
C GLU A 84 -1.57 11.22 11.01
N ALA A 85 -2.25 11.61 9.93
CA ALA A 85 -1.65 12.42 8.86
C ALA A 85 -1.19 13.81 9.31
N ALA A 86 -1.67 14.29 10.45
CA ALA A 86 -1.23 15.56 11.06
C ALA A 86 0.17 15.48 11.69
N ASN A 87 0.89 14.39 11.49
CA ASN A 87 2.19 14.13 12.12
C ASN A 87 3.39 14.89 11.51
N GLY A 88 3.14 15.69 10.47
CA GLY A 88 4.18 16.48 9.80
C GLY A 88 4.91 15.74 8.69
N LEU A 89 4.68 14.44 8.50
CA LEU A 89 5.26 13.69 7.39
C LEU A 89 4.48 13.98 6.10
N LYS A 90 5.18 14.14 5.01
CA LYS A 90 4.59 14.48 3.70
C LYS A 90 4.61 13.30 2.76
N ASN A 91 3.63 13.29 1.84
CA ASN A 91 3.55 12.30 0.77
C ASN A 91 4.57 12.60 -0.34
N ASP A 92 5.84 12.58 0.02
CA ASP A 92 6.95 12.77 -0.91
C ASP A 92 7.26 11.49 -1.66
N LYS A 93 8.02 11.59 -2.76
CA LYS A 93 8.41 10.42 -3.56
C LYS A 93 9.06 9.34 -2.69
N TYR A 94 8.64 8.10 -2.88
CA TYR A 94 9.11 6.90 -2.17
C TYR A 94 8.70 6.83 -0.70
N THR A 95 7.77 7.65 -0.23
CA THR A 95 7.15 7.44 1.08
C THR A 95 6.01 6.46 0.98
N ILE A 96 5.73 5.76 2.09
CA ILE A 96 4.59 4.85 2.21
C ILE A 96 3.53 5.49 3.10
N ALA A 97 2.27 5.40 2.67
CA ALA A 97 1.13 5.96 3.37
C ALA A 97 -0.04 4.98 3.36
N MET A 98 -0.99 5.19 4.27
CA MET A 98 -2.19 4.36 4.33
C MET A 98 -3.26 4.84 3.36
N ALA A 99 -3.75 3.92 2.55
CA ALA A 99 -4.97 4.15 1.77
C ALA A 99 -6.19 4.13 2.71
N ARG A 100 -7.24 4.83 2.33
CA ARG A 100 -8.48 4.93 3.08
C ARG A 100 -9.66 5.20 2.16
N SER A 101 -10.86 5.06 2.68
CA SER A 101 -12.07 5.52 2.00
C SER A 101 -12.23 7.05 2.16
N SER A 102 -13.36 7.60 1.77
CA SER A 102 -13.65 9.03 1.95
C SER A 102 -13.72 9.44 3.43
N ALA A 103 -13.99 8.51 4.34
CA ALA A 103 -13.96 8.78 5.78
C ALA A 103 -12.51 8.92 6.26
N PRO A 104 -12.15 9.99 7.00
CA PRO A 104 -10.77 10.23 7.41
C PRO A 104 -10.13 9.10 8.23
N HIS A 105 -10.90 8.44 9.10
CA HIS A 105 -10.43 7.39 10.01
C HIS A 105 -10.90 6.01 9.57
N SER A 106 -10.73 5.68 8.31
CA SER A 106 -11.20 4.43 7.70
C SER A 106 -10.10 3.49 7.24
N ALA A 107 -8.83 3.84 7.45
CA ALA A 107 -7.71 3.00 7.02
C ALA A 107 -7.68 1.67 7.76
N THR A 108 -7.37 0.59 7.04
CA THR A 108 -7.21 -0.76 7.58
C THR A 108 -5.88 -1.37 7.14
N SER A 109 -5.85 -2.10 6.02
CA SER A 109 -4.65 -2.82 5.57
C SER A 109 -3.99 -2.25 4.32
N GLN A 110 -4.72 -1.53 3.48
CA GLN A 110 -4.18 -1.08 2.21
C GLN A 110 -3.22 0.10 2.40
N PHE A 111 -2.16 0.07 1.64
CA PHE A 111 -1.13 1.11 1.64
C PHE A 111 -0.77 1.47 0.20
N PHE A 112 -0.10 2.61 0.04
CA PHE A 112 0.46 2.99 -1.25
C PHE A 112 1.85 3.58 -1.06
N ILE A 113 2.66 3.48 -2.11
CA ILE A 113 3.97 4.12 -2.19
C ILE A 113 3.85 5.26 -3.19
N ASN A 114 4.27 6.44 -2.79
CA ASN A 114 4.22 7.63 -3.64
C ASN A 114 5.32 7.59 -4.71
N LEU A 115 4.96 7.87 -5.95
CA LEU A 115 5.88 7.86 -7.10
C LEU A 115 6.38 9.27 -7.45
N LYS A 116 5.86 10.27 -6.79
CA LYS A 116 6.29 11.67 -6.87
C LYS A 116 5.93 12.36 -5.56
N ASP A 117 6.27 13.64 -5.45
CA ASP A 117 5.81 14.48 -4.33
C ASP A 117 4.33 14.80 -4.54
N ASN A 118 3.47 14.02 -3.88
CA ASN A 118 2.02 14.13 -4.00
C ASN A 118 1.46 15.09 -2.93
N ASN A 119 1.71 16.37 -3.10
CA ASN A 119 1.32 17.40 -2.14
C ASN A 119 -0.19 17.45 -1.88
N SER A 120 -1.00 17.08 -2.87
CA SER A 120 -2.47 17.01 -2.74
C SER A 120 -2.94 15.96 -1.74
N LEU A 121 -2.09 15.01 -1.36
CA LEU A 121 -2.41 13.95 -0.40
C LEU A 121 -2.01 14.32 1.03
N ASN A 122 -1.39 15.46 1.24
CA ASN A 122 -0.93 15.91 2.57
C ASN A 122 -2.08 16.46 3.41
N TYR A 123 -1.93 16.33 4.73
CA TYR A 123 -2.85 16.91 5.69
C TYR A 123 -2.88 18.44 5.55
N THR A 124 -4.08 19.01 5.49
CA THR A 124 -4.28 20.47 5.45
C THR A 124 -5.27 20.94 6.51
N ALA A 125 -6.25 20.11 6.89
CA ALA A 125 -7.28 20.48 7.86
C ALA A 125 -7.92 19.21 8.44
N PRO A 126 -8.48 19.26 9.69
CA PRO A 126 -9.09 18.09 10.32
C PRO A 126 -10.52 17.86 9.83
N ASP A 127 -10.73 17.85 8.53
CA ASP A 127 -12.03 17.61 7.92
C ASP A 127 -11.91 16.54 6.82
N LYS A 128 -13.03 16.16 6.23
CA LYS A 128 -13.12 15.06 5.27
C LYS A 128 -12.23 15.27 4.04
N GLN A 129 -12.04 16.49 3.59
CA GLN A 129 -11.27 16.82 2.39
C GLN A 129 -9.80 17.15 2.70
N GLY A 130 -9.55 17.71 3.88
CA GLY A 130 -8.22 18.19 4.26
C GLY A 130 -7.38 17.24 5.09
N TYR A 131 -7.95 16.14 5.59
CA TYR A 131 -7.24 15.24 6.50
C TYR A 131 -6.04 14.55 5.83
N GLY A 132 -6.14 14.30 4.54
CA GLY A 132 -5.04 13.68 3.79
C GLY A 132 -4.82 12.21 4.13
N TYR A 133 -3.61 11.75 3.82
CA TYR A 133 -3.21 10.35 3.95
C TYR A 133 -1.98 10.26 4.84
N CYS A 134 -2.02 9.35 5.82
CA CYS A 134 -0.98 9.23 6.82
C CYS A 134 0.27 8.56 6.27
N VAL A 135 1.33 9.31 6.13
CA VAL A 135 2.67 8.77 5.84
C VAL A 135 3.23 8.18 7.14
N PHE A 136 3.78 6.98 7.06
CA PHE A 136 4.32 6.28 8.22
C PHE A 136 5.71 5.67 7.98
N GLY A 137 6.32 5.94 6.84
CA GLY A 137 7.65 5.43 6.51
C GLY A 137 8.11 5.80 5.12
N LYS A 138 9.22 5.22 4.71
CA LYS A 138 9.81 5.45 3.39
C LYS A 138 10.55 4.23 2.88
N VAL A 139 10.74 4.17 1.57
CA VAL A 139 11.59 3.16 0.93
C VAL A 139 13.05 3.56 1.13
N VAL A 140 13.85 2.67 1.71
CA VAL A 140 15.29 2.90 1.94
C VAL A 140 16.16 2.01 1.05
N ALA A 141 15.59 0.98 0.44
CA ALA A 141 16.25 0.14 -0.58
C ALA A 141 15.21 -0.45 -1.50
N GLY A 142 15.55 -0.67 -2.77
CA GLY A 142 14.61 -1.24 -3.75
C GLY A 142 13.79 -0.19 -4.48
N THR A 143 14.26 1.05 -4.58
CA THR A 143 13.57 2.08 -5.38
C THR A 143 13.48 1.67 -6.84
N GLU A 144 14.46 0.93 -7.36
CA GLU A 144 14.42 0.38 -8.71
C GLU A 144 13.29 -0.65 -8.89
N VAL A 145 12.92 -1.36 -7.82
CA VAL A 145 11.78 -2.29 -7.83
C VAL A 145 10.47 -1.49 -7.88
N VAL A 146 10.36 -0.43 -7.07
CA VAL A 146 9.21 0.47 -7.09
C VAL A 146 9.02 1.06 -8.48
N ASP A 147 10.11 1.52 -9.10
CA ASP A 147 10.08 2.11 -10.44
C ASP A 147 9.67 1.07 -11.50
N ALA A 148 10.17 -0.17 -11.39
CA ALA A 148 9.77 -1.25 -12.30
C ALA A 148 8.27 -1.55 -12.20
N ILE A 149 7.73 -1.62 -10.98
CA ILE A 149 6.29 -1.82 -10.77
C ILE A 149 5.49 -0.65 -11.36
N SER A 150 5.98 0.58 -11.23
CA SER A 150 5.29 1.77 -11.75
C SER A 150 5.10 1.75 -13.27
N LYS A 151 5.91 1.00 -13.98
CA LYS A 151 5.92 0.94 -15.45
C LYS A 151 5.12 -0.22 -16.03
N VAL A 152 4.54 -1.10 -15.21
CA VAL A 152 3.75 -2.22 -15.71
C VAL A 152 2.50 -1.71 -16.44
N ALA A 153 2.08 -2.44 -17.47
CA ALA A 153 0.83 -2.15 -18.15
C ALA A 153 -0.35 -2.36 -17.19
N ALA A 154 -1.25 -1.39 -17.14
CA ALA A 154 -2.41 -1.42 -16.26
C ALA A 154 -3.66 -1.01 -17.03
N GLY A 155 -4.82 -1.47 -16.57
CA GLY A 155 -6.10 -1.16 -17.20
C GLY A 155 -7.26 -1.65 -16.36
N SER A 156 -8.43 -1.70 -16.96
CA SER A 156 -9.65 -2.18 -16.29
C SER A 156 -9.59 -3.70 -16.14
N ARG A 157 -9.64 -4.18 -14.91
CA ARG A 157 -9.77 -5.61 -14.58
C ARG A 157 -10.64 -5.75 -13.34
N TYR A 158 -11.40 -6.83 -13.26
CA TYR A 158 -12.21 -7.16 -12.08
C TYR A 158 -13.16 -6.04 -11.65
N GLY A 159 -13.58 -5.18 -12.59
CA GLY A 159 -14.43 -4.03 -12.29
C GLY A 159 -13.71 -2.83 -11.68
N LEU A 160 -12.37 -2.87 -11.62
CA LEU A 160 -11.53 -1.78 -11.11
C LEU A 160 -10.67 -1.20 -12.21
N GLU A 161 -10.31 0.08 -12.06
CA GLU A 161 -9.41 0.79 -12.98
C GLU A 161 -7.96 0.71 -12.49
N ASN A 162 -7.02 0.85 -13.42
CA ASN A 162 -5.60 0.93 -13.15
C ASN A 162 -5.03 -0.32 -12.46
N VAL A 163 -5.59 -1.48 -12.78
CA VAL A 163 -5.10 -2.77 -12.27
C VAL A 163 -4.01 -3.29 -13.21
N PRO A 164 -2.85 -3.73 -12.68
CA PRO A 164 -1.83 -4.34 -13.53
C PRO A 164 -2.40 -5.49 -14.37
N LEU A 165 -2.06 -5.51 -15.65
CA LEU A 165 -2.53 -6.56 -16.58
C LEU A 165 -1.83 -7.89 -16.31
N GLU A 166 -0.58 -7.85 -15.83
CA GLU A 166 0.12 -9.00 -15.25
C GLU A 166 0.23 -8.77 -13.76
N ASP A 167 -0.04 -9.80 -12.97
CA ASP A 167 -0.12 -9.65 -11.52
C ASP A 167 1.19 -9.18 -10.91
N VAL A 168 1.12 -8.11 -10.11
CA VAL A 168 2.19 -7.67 -9.23
C VAL A 168 1.87 -8.21 -7.84
N VAL A 169 2.62 -9.21 -7.42
CA VAL A 169 2.34 -9.98 -6.21
C VAL A 169 3.28 -9.58 -5.09
N LEU A 170 2.72 -9.24 -3.94
CA LEU A 170 3.45 -9.17 -2.69
C LEU A 170 3.47 -10.59 -2.11
N LYS A 171 4.59 -11.29 -2.30
CA LYS A 171 4.73 -12.69 -1.89
C LYS A 171 4.68 -12.83 -0.39
N LYS A 172 5.37 -11.96 0.33
CA LYS A 172 5.36 -11.86 1.79
C LYS A 172 5.91 -10.51 2.22
N ALA A 173 5.56 -10.12 3.43
CA ALA A 173 6.17 -8.98 4.12
C ALA A 173 6.75 -9.48 5.44
N GLU A 174 7.93 -8.99 5.81
CA GLU A 174 8.59 -9.41 7.05
C GLU A 174 9.27 -8.24 7.74
N GLU A 175 9.11 -8.18 9.06
CA GLU A 175 9.86 -7.26 9.90
C GLU A 175 11.29 -7.78 10.03
N VAL A 176 12.27 -6.91 9.82
CA VAL A 176 13.70 -7.27 9.89
C VAL A 176 14.40 -6.36 10.88
N GLN A 177 15.47 -6.90 11.46
CA GLN A 177 16.28 -6.15 12.44
C GLN A 177 17.43 -5.42 11.77
#